data_93493c22ce556ea06b8bc07398f8e537
#
_entry.id   93493c22ce556ea06b8bc07398f8e537
#
_cell.length_a   1.000
_cell.length_b   1.000
_cell.length_c   1.000
_cell.angle_alpha   90.00
_cell.angle_beta   90.00
_cell.angle_gamma   90.00
#
_symmetry.space_group_name_H-M   'P 1'
#
loop_
_entity.id
_entity.type
_entity.pdbx_description
1 polymer ?
#
loop_
_entity_poly.entity_id
_entity_poly.type
_entity_poly.pdbx_seq_one_letter_code
_entity_poly.pdbx_strand_id
1 'polypeptide(L)'
;MKKAKSLDEVLVATDDERIVEAVKANGGTAVMTPSALPSGTDRIACAAREFLAAAGKHDFEDDDILVNIQGDEPLIDPALVDALALKLKTDAKWDMATAVTPIRTAGDLAAKTVVKVVLDRDDGALYFSRSPIPCDRDHEPDLASGLYVRHLGIYAYRGAFLKRYITEPPCDLEKTEKLEQLRALWMGAKIAVVRTEDEGVGVDTPEDAARVEKLLIARRHEI
;
A
#
# COMPACT_ATOMS: atom_id res chain seq x y z
N MET A 1 -3.11 -13.01 -2.72
CA MET A 1 -4.21 -12.11 -3.14
C MET A 1 -5.50 -12.83 -3.50
N LYS A 2 -5.52 -13.88 -4.31
CA LYS A 2 -6.76 -14.65 -4.62
C LYS A 2 -7.51 -15.24 -3.40
N LYS A 3 -6.92 -15.16 -2.18
CA LYS A 3 -7.58 -15.54 -0.91
C LYS A 3 -8.32 -14.39 -0.24
N ALA A 4 -8.10 -13.13 -0.65
CA ALA A 4 -8.89 -11.98 -0.21
C ALA A 4 -10.33 -12.13 -0.72
N LYS A 5 -11.30 -11.80 0.12
CA LYS A 5 -12.74 -12.04 -0.13
C LYS A 5 -13.46 -10.81 -0.66
N SER A 6 -12.87 -9.64 -0.47
CA SER A 6 -13.45 -8.35 -0.86
C SER A 6 -13.08 -7.90 -2.28
N LEU A 7 -12.19 -8.64 -2.95
CA LEU A 7 -11.70 -8.31 -4.29
C LEU A 7 -12.53 -9.02 -5.36
N ASP A 8 -13.01 -8.25 -6.34
CA ASP A 8 -13.68 -8.77 -7.54
C ASP A 8 -12.65 -9.27 -8.56
N GLU A 9 -11.52 -8.53 -8.69
CA GLU A 9 -10.45 -8.84 -9.65
C GLU A 9 -9.07 -8.63 -9.02
N VAL A 10 -8.09 -9.41 -9.49
CA VAL A 10 -6.68 -9.29 -9.12
C VAL A 10 -5.83 -9.21 -10.38
N LEU A 11 -5.20 -8.07 -10.59
CA LEU A 11 -4.36 -7.77 -11.74
C LEU A 11 -2.90 -7.64 -11.33
N VAL A 12 -2.00 -8.12 -12.16
CA VAL A 12 -0.57 -7.82 -12.06
C VAL A 12 -0.21 -6.81 -13.15
N ALA A 13 0.08 -5.59 -12.73
CA ALA A 13 0.50 -4.51 -13.61
C ALA A 13 2.03 -4.52 -13.75
N THR A 14 2.54 -4.66 -14.97
CA THR A 14 3.98 -4.75 -15.24
C THR A 14 4.34 -4.17 -16.60
N ASP A 15 5.59 -3.78 -16.77
CA ASP A 15 6.20 -3.38 -18.05
C ASP A 15 7.18 -4.44 -18.58
N ASP A 16 7.20 -5.64 -17.99
CA ASP A 16 8.09 -6.74 -18.37
C ASP A 16 7.30 -7.95 -18.88
N GLU A 17 7.55 -8.33 -20.14
CA GLU A 17 6.91 -9.47 -20.80
C GLU A 17 7.12 -10.79 -20.05
N ARG A 18 8.31 -10.99 -19.42
CA ARG A 18 8.61 -12.20 -18.64
C ARG A 18 7.69 -12.35 -17.45
N ILE A 19 7.31 -11.20 -16.81
CA ILE A 19 6.35 -11.19 -15.70
C ILE A 19 4.95 -11.52 -16.23
N VAL A 20 4.56 -10.96 -17.38
CA VAL A 20 3.26 -11.28 -18.02
C VAL A 20 3.15 -12.78 -18.28
N GLU A 21 4.17 -13.40 -18.88
CA GLU A 21 4.21 -14.82 -19.15
C GLU A 21 4.12 -15.67 -17.87
N ALA A 22 4.92 -15.30 -16.85
CA ALA A 22 4.91 -15.99 -15.56
C ALA A 22 3.55 -15.91 -14.86
N VAL A 23 2.89 -14.74 -14.88
CA VAL A 23 1.56 -14.55 -14.29
C VAL A 23 0.52 -15.39 -15.03
N LYS A 24 0.51 -15.38 -16.36
CA LYS A 24 -0.40 -16.18 -17.19
C LYS A 24 -0.18 -17.67 -16.98
N ALA A 25 1.07 -18.13 -16.92
CA ALA A 25 1.40 -19.53 -16.67
C ALA A 25 0.89 -20.04 -15.32
N ASN A 26 0.70 -19.14 -14.34
CA ASN A 26 0.15 -19.44 -13.01
C ASN A 26 -1.35 -19.09 -12.89
N GLY A 27 -2.06 -18.88 -14.00
CA GLY A 27 -3.50 -18.61 -14.04
C GLY A 27 -3.89 -17.26 -13.42
N GLY A 28 -2.98 -16.28 -13.46
CA GLY A 28 -3.24 -14.89 -13.09
C GLY A 28 -3.60 -14.02 -14.28
N THR A 29 -4.09 -12.82 -14.02
CA THR A 29 -4.35 -11.77 -15.01
C THR A 29 -3.24 -10.75 -14.97
N ALA A 30 -2.52 -10.58 -16.07
CA ALA A 30 -1.47 -9.56 -16.21
C ALA A 30 -1.91 -8.49 -17.20
N VAL A 31 -1.57 -7.25 -16.88
CA VAL A 31 -1.79 -6.08 -17.74
C VAL A 31 -0.44 -5.44 -18.01
N MET A 32 -0.08 -5.35 -19.29
CA MET A 32 1.12 -4.63 -19.72
C MET A 32 0.88 -3.13 -19.60
N THR A 33 1.81 -2.43 -18.97
CA THR A 33 1.73 -0.98 -18.74
C THR A 33 3.00 -0.30 -19.24
N PRO A 34 2.95 0.98 -19.66
CA PRO A 34 4.14 1.71 -20.08
C PRO A 34 5.23 1.76 -19.01
N SER A 35 6.49 1.57 -19.41
CA SER A 35 7.65 1.65 -18.50
C SER A 35 7.91 3.07 -17.98
N ALA A 36 7.44 4.10 -18.71
CA ALA A 36 7.63 5.51 -18.36
C ALA A 36 6.66 6.03 -17.29
N LEU A 37 5.80 5.18 -16.71
CA LEU A 37 4.89 5.60 -15.65
C LEU A 37 5.68 6.00 -14.39
N PRO A 38 5.35 7.18 -13.79
CA PRO A 38 6.20 7.78 -12.76
C PRO A 38 6.13 7.05 -11.41
N SER A 39 5.02 6.33 -11.13
CA SER A 39 4.83 5.67 -9.83
C SER A 39 4.02 4.37 -9.93
N GLY A 40 4.05 3.59 -8.84
CA GLY A 40 3.19 2.42 -8.69
C GLY A 40 1.70 2.78 -8.71
N THR A 41 1.33 3.95 -8.20
CA THR A 41 -0.05 4.45 -8.20
C THR A 41 -0.54 4.78 -9.60
N ASP A 42 0.30 5.42 -10.43
CA ASP A 42 -0.01 5.64 -11.84
C ASP A 42 -0.15 4.32 -12.60
N ARG A 43 0.70 3.34 -12.28
CA ARG A 43 0.70 2.02 -12.90
C ARG A 43 -0.59 1.24 -12.62
N ILE A 44 -1.10 1.23 -11.38
CA ILE A 44 -2.37 0.55 -11.07
C ILE A 44 -3.56 1.24 -11.73
N ALA A 45 -3.58 2.57 -11.79
CA ALA A 45 -4.65 3.30 -12.47
C ALA A 45 -4.65 3.01 -13.99
N CYS A 46 -3.47 2.96 -14.62
CA CYS A 46 -3.32 2.57 -16.01
C CYS A 46 -3.81 1.14 -16.23
N ALA A 47 -3.36 0.18 -15.40
CA ALA A 47 -3.75 -1.22 -15.53
C ALA A 47 -5.25 -1.44 -15.35
N ALA A 48 -5.88 -0.74 -14.39
CA ALA A 48 -7.32 -0.82 -14.20
C ALA A 48 -8.09 -0.32 -15.44
N ARG A 49 -7.66 0.79 -16.03
CA ARG A 49 -8.27 1.33 -17.25
C ARG A 49 -8.14 0.39 -18.43
N GLU A 50 -6.95 -0.14 -18.68
CA GLU A 50 -6.70 -1.12 -19.77
C GLU A 50 -7.55 -2.39 -19.59
N PHE A 51 -7.64 -2.91 -18.37
CA PHE A 51 -8.48 -4.07 -18.07
C PHE A 51 -9.96 -3.80 -18.33
N LEU A 52 -10.47 -2.66 -17.87
CA LEU A 52 -11.85 -2.25 -18.06
C LEU A 52 -12.19 -1.94 -19.53
N ALA A 53 -11.25 -1.33 -20.26
CA ALA A 53 -11.39 -1.07 -21.69
C ALA A 53 -11.53 -2.36 -22.49
N ALA A 54 -10.79 -3.42 -22.13
CA ALA A 54 -10.92 -4.74 -22.73
C ALA A 54 -12.30 -5.37 -22.47
N ALA A 55 -12.98 -4.97 -21.39
CA ALA A 55 -14.36 -5.36 -21.06
C ALA A 55 -15.42 -4.38 -21.60
N GLY A 56 -15.05 -3.41 -22.44
CA GLY A 56 -15.96 -2.43 -23.05
C GLY A 56 -16.38 -1.29 -22.11
N LYS A 57 -15.69 -1.08 -20.99
CA LYS A 57 -15.92 0.04 -20.07
C LYS A 57 -14.89 1.15 -20.33
N HIS A 58 -15.25 2.40 -20.05
CA HIS A 58 -14.38 3.55 -20.33
C HIS A 58 -13.35 3.83 -19.23
N ASP A 59 -13.69 3.64 -17.96
CA ASP A 59 -12.84 3.91 -16.78
C ASP A 59 -13.43 3.16 -15.57
N PHE A 60 -12.71 3.17 -14.45
CA PHE A 60 -13.27 2.74 -13.17
C PHE A 60 -14.23 3.81 -12.63
N GLU A 61 -15.22 3.38 -11.88
CA GLU A 61 -16.26 4.27 -11.31
C GLU A 61 -15.71 5.02 -10.09
N ASP A 62 -16.43 6.07 -9.69
CA ASP A 62 -16.03 6.90 -8.55
C ASP A 62 -16.05 6.13 -7.22
N ASP A 63 -16.93 5.16 -7.09
CA ASP A 63 -17.09 4.31 -5.91
C ASP A 63 -16.27 3.03 -5.96
N ASP A 64 -15.60 2.74 -7.07
CA ASP A 64 -14.68 1.60 -7.15
C ASP A 64 -13.53 1.77 -6.15
N ILE A 65 -13.06 0.65 -5.60
CA ILE A 65 -11.93 0.63 -4.69
C ILE A 65 -10.77 -0.10 -5.36
N LEU A 66 -9.67 0.62 -5.56
CA LEU A 66 -8.46 0.07 -6.13
C LEU A 66 -7.43 -0.14 -5.01
N VAL A 67 -6.97 -1.38 -4.82
CA VAL A 67 -5.94 -1.70 -3.83
C VAL A 67 -4.61 -1.90 -4.52
N ASN A 68 -3.62 -1.10 -4.12
CA ASN A 68 -2.24 -1.17 -4.60
C ASN A 68 -1.39 -1.98 -3.61
N ILE A 69 -0.87 -3.10 -4.10
CA ILE A 69 0.06 -3.94 -3.37
C ILE A 69 1.35 -3.98 -4.18
N GLN A 70 2.46 -3.63 -3.54
CA GLN A 70 3.76 -3.67 -4.20
C GLN A 70 4.17 -5.11 -4.51
N GLY A 71 4.81 -5.33 -5.66
CA GLY A 71 5.20 -6.66 -6.11
C GLY A 71 6.28 -7.33 -5.25
N ASP A 72 6.99 -6.54 -4.47
CA ASP A 72 8.00 -6.93 -3.50
C ASP A 72 7.44 -7.33 -2.11
N GLU A 73 6.11 -7.29 -1.93
CA GLU A 73 5.41 -7.69 -0.69
C GLU A 73 4.63 -9.03 -0.86
N PRO A 74 5.32 -10.15 -1.11
CA PRO A 74 4.64 -11.40 -1.48
C PRO A 74 3.90 -12.10 -0.33
N LEU A 75 4.22 -11.74 0.92
CA LEU A 75 3.64 -12.36 2.13
C LEU A 75 2.52 -11.55 2.77
N ILE A 76 2.07 -10.46 2.14
CA ILE A 76 1.00 -9.63 2.71
C ILE A 76 -0.24 -10.46 3.04
N ASP A 77 -0.80 -10.23 4.22
CA ASP A 77 -1.99 -10.96 4.66
C ASP A 77 -3.21 -10.55 3.81
N PRO A 78 -3.89 -11.49 3.14
CA PRO A 78 -5.14 -11.21 2.45
C PRO A 78 -6.22 -10.58 3.32
N ALA A 79 -6.25 -10.86 4.62
CA ALA A 79 -7.17 -10.23 5.55
C ALA A 79 -6.91 -8.73 5.74
N LEU A 80 -5.64 -8.29 5.64
CA LEU A 80 -5.29 -6.87 5.65
C LEU A 80 -5.83 -6.16 4.40
N VAL A 81 -5.74 -6.79 3.24
CA VAL A 81 -6.31 -6.28 1.98
C VAL A 81 -7.82 -6.10 2.11
N ASP A 82 -8.50 -7.12 2.66
CA ASP A 82 -9.95 -7.06 2.92
C ASP A 82 -10.30 -5.93 3.90
N ALA A 83 -9.50 -5.74 4.95
CA ALA A 83 -9.74 -4.67 5.94
C ALA A 83 -9.59 -3.27 5.33
N LEU A 84 -8.60 -3.05 4.46
CA LEU A 84 -8.41 -1.77 3.76
C LEU A 84 -9.58 -1.46 2.82
N ALA A 85 -9.97 -2.44 2.00
CA ALA A 85 -11.11 -2.29 1.08
C ALA A 85 -12.41 -2.04 1.84
N LEU A 86 -12.66 -2.80 2.93
CA LEU A 86 -13.84 -2.65 3.76
C LEU A 86 -13.89 -1.27 4.44
N LYS A 87 -12.74 -0.76 4.91
CA LYS A 87 -12.66 0.57 5.55
C LYS A 87 -13.18 1.67 4.62
N LEU A 88 -12.80 1.64 3.35
CA LEU A 88 -13.30 2.60 2.36
C LEU A 88 -14.76 2.32 1.98
N LYS A 89 -15.16 1.05 1.88
CA LYS A 89 -16.52 0.67 1.49
C LYS A 89 -17.56 1.09 2.52
N THR A 90 -17.21 1.05 3.81
CA THR A 90 -18.16 1.31 4.92
C THR A 90 -18.23 2.76 5.38
N ASP A 91 -17.25 3.60 5.05
CA ASP A 91 -17.20 4.99 5.52
C ASP A 91 -16.71 5.93 4.41
N ALA A 92 -17.66 6.62 3.82
CA ALA A 92 -17.44 7.54 2.68
C ALA A 92 -16.59 8.77 3.02
N LYS A 93 -16.28 9.00 4.32
CA LYS A 93 -15.40 10.11 4.71
C LYS A 93 -13.94 9.90 4.27
N TRP A 94 -13.54 8.65 4.00
CA TRP A 94 -12.19 8.30 3.64
C TRP A 94 -11.98 8.27 2.12
N ASP A 95 -10.98 8.98 1.65
CA ASP A 95 -10.54 8.99 0.26
C ASP A 95 -9.59 7.84 -0.05
N MET A 96 -8.81 7.45 0.95
CA MET A 96 -7.72 6.48 0.84
C MET A 96 -7.57 5.71 2.16
N ALA A 97 -7.01 4.52 2.11
CA ALA A 97 -6.64 3.76 3.30
C ALA A 97 -5.24 3.17 3.15
N THR A 98 -4.55 3.01 4.28
CA THR A 98 -3.24 2.36 4.38
C THR A 98 -3.14 1.57 5.69
N ALA A 99 -1.98 0.95 5.93
CA ALA A 99 -1.77 0.13 7.12
C ALA A 99 -0.54 0.56 7.91
N VAL A 100 -0.55 0.22 9.20
CA VAL A 100 0.58 0.42 10.11
C VAL A 100 0.78 -0.80 11.01
N THR A 101 2.02 -0.99 11.45
CA THR A 101 2.37 -1.94 12.48
C THR A 101 3.18 -1.26 13.59
N PRO A 102 3.16 -1.74 14.86
CA PRO A 102 3.91 -1.12 15.94
C PRO A 102 5.42 -1.08 15.68
N ILE A 103 6.07 0.01 16.03
CA ILE A 103 7.55 0.08 16.13
C ILE A 103 7.97 -0.53 17.45
N ARG A 104 8.86 -1.53 17.40
CA ARG A 104 9.28 -2.33 18.57
C ARG A 104 10.69 -2.02 19.05
N THR A 105 11.50 -1.33 18.24
CA THR A 105 12.88 -1.01 18.58
C THR A 105 13.19 0.47 18.38
N ALA A 106 14.06 1.02 19.22
CA ALA A 106 14.55 2.41 19.06
C ALA A 106 15.32 2.56 17.73
N GLY A 107 15.96 1.49 17.25
CA GLY A 107 16.64 1.48 15.96
C GLY A 107 15.67 1.73 14.81
N ASP A 108 14.51 1.05 14.79
CA ASP A 108 13.48 1.26 13.77
C ASP A 108 12.88 2.67 13.85
N LEU A 109 12.67 3.18 15.05
CA LEU A 109 12.18 4.56 15.24
C LEU A 109 13.16 5.59 14.66
N ALA A 110 14.46 5.39 14.84
CA ALA A 110 15.50 6.28 14.34
C ALA A 110 15.80 6.12 12.84
N ALA A 111 15.51 4.94 12.27
CA ALA A 111 15.86 4.61 10.89
C ALA A 111 15.04 5.44 9.89
N LYS A 112 15.71 6.14 8.96
CA LYS A 112 15.09 6.91 7.88
C LYS A 112 14.43 6.02 6.81
N THR A 113 14.76 4.75 6.76
CA THR A 113 14.12 3.76 5.88
C THR A 113 12.76 3.34 6.39
N VAL A 114 12.53 3.42 7.70
CA VAL A 114 11.25 3.18 8.34
C VAL A 114 10.43 4.47 8.32
N VAL A 115 9.27 4.45 7.71
CA VAL A 115 8.34 5.59 7.67
C VAL A 115 7.45 5.55 8.90
N LYS A 116 7.42 6.62 9.67
CA LYS A 116 6.53 6.81 10.82
C LYS A 116 5.29 7.55 10.40
N VAL A 117 4.20 7.32 11.11
CA VAL A 117 2.95 8.05 10.92
C VAL A 117 2.33 8.39 12.27
N VAL A 118 1.83 9.60 12.41
CA VAL A 118 1.02 10.02 13.54
C VAL A 118 -0.45 9.97 13.17
N LEU A 119 -1.28 9.49 14.09
CA LEU A 119 -2.68 9.24 13.87
C LEU A 119 -3.55 10.15 14.73
N ASP A 120 -4.73 10.46 14.25
CA ASP A 120 -5.78 11.06 15.05
C ASP A 120 -6.53 9.98 15.88
N ARG A 121 -7.53 10.42 16.66
CA ARG A 121 -8.33 9.54 17.52
C ARG A 121 -9.19 8.51 16.76
N ASP A 122 -9.44 8.75 15.46
CA ASP A 122 -10.28 7.90 14.60
C ASP A 122 -9.43 7.00 13.68
N ASP A 123 -8.13 6.90 13.98
CA ASP A 123 -7.11 6.26 13.13
C ASP A 123 -7.02 6.88 11.73
N GLY A 124 -7.20 8.20 11.64
CA GLY A 124 -6.86 8.97 10.45
C GLY A 124 -5.39 9.41 10.48
N ALA A 125 -4.69 9.33 9.34
CA ALA A 125 -3.32 9.79 9.25
C ALA A 125 -3.24 11.32 9.32
N LEU A 126 -2.44 11.84 10.27
CA LEU A 126 -2.15 13.26 10.39
C LEU A 126 -0.92 13.66 9.59
N TYR A 127 0.15 12.86 9.65
CA TYR A 127 1.38 13.10 8.89
C TYR A 127 2.25 11.85 8.82
N PHE A 128 3.00 11.70 7.73
CA PHE A 128 4.01 10.66 7.52
C PHE A 128 5.39 11.29 7.48
N SER A 129 6.39 10.69 8.12
CA SER A 129 7.77 11.17 8.08
C SER A 129 8.80 10.07 8.20
N ARG A 130 9.96 10.31 7.60
CA ARG A 130 11.16 9.50 7.85
C ARG A 130 11.85 9.88 9.16
N SER A 131 11.55 11.05 9.71
CA SER A 131 12.01 11.46 11.05
C SER A 131 11.26 10.71 12.15
N PRO A 132 11.86 10.53 13.34
CA PRO A 132 11.12 10.02 14.50
C PRO A 132 9.97 10.97 14.86
N ILE A 133 8.75 10.50 14.73
CA ILE A 133 7.52 11.20 15.14
C ILE A 133 6.55 10.25 15.84
N PRO A 134 5.75 10.74 16.84
CA PRO A 134 5.83 12.06 17.45
C PRO A 134 7.11 12.23 18.28
N CYS A 135 7.51 13.48 18.54
CA CYS A 135 8.60 13.78 19.46
C CYS A 135 8.07 13.73 20.89
N ASP A 136 8.65 12.88 21.75
CA ASP A 136 8.48 13.03 23.19
C ASP A 136 9.47 14.11 23.65
N ARG A 137 8.94 15.19 24.23
CA ARG A 137 9.77 16.34 24.62
C ARG A 137 10.54 16.09 25.89
N ASP A 138 9.98 15.30 26.80
CA ASP A 138 10.45 15.24 28.18
C ASP A 138 11.06 13.86 28.54
N HIS A 139 10.80 12.82 27.72
CA HIS A 139 11.23 11.45 28.02
C HIS A 139 11.70 10.72 26.77
N GLU A 140 12.36 9.58 26.96
CA GLU A 140 12.60 8.63 25.88
C GLU A 140 11.27 8.03 25.40
N PRO A 141 11.13 7.76 24.09
CA PRO A 141 9.91 7.21 23.51
C PRO A 141 9.48 5.88 24.15
N ASP A 142 8.29 5.81 24.71
CA ASP A 142 7.68 4.56 25.17
C ASP A 142 7.06 3.81 23.98
N LEU A 143 7.81 2.84 23.44
CA LEU A 143 7.37 2.03 22.29
C LEU A 143 6.23 1.08 22.62
N ALA A 144 6.00 0.76 23.90
CA ALA A 144 4.88 -0.07 24.34
C ALA A 144 3.55 0.70 24.38
N SER A 145 3.57 2.03 24.32
CA SER A 145 2.36 2.87 24.33
C SER A 145 1.43 2.67 23.14
N GLY A 146 1.91 2.05 22.04
CA GLY A 146 1.18 1.97 20.76
C GLY A 146 1.08 3.27 19.97
N LEU A 147 1.77 4.33 20.43
CA LEU A 147 1.81 5.64 19.76
C LEU A 147 2.76 5.63 18.56
N TYR A 148 3.86 4.87 18.67
CA TYR A 148 4.88 4.79 17.62
C TYR A 148 4.59 3.64 16.68
N VAL A 149 4.19 3.99 15.45
CA VAL A 149 3.84 3.01 14.42
C VAL A 149 4.60 3.29 13.14
N ARG A 150 4.96 2.22 12.43
CA ARG A 150 5.54 2.29 11.10
C ARG A 150 4.46 2.04 10.04
N HIS A 151 4.54 2.79 8.98
CA HIS A 151 3.71 2.66 7.80
C HIS A 151 4.12 1.44 6.97
N LEU A 152 3.12 0.73 6.44
CA LEU A 152 3.28 -0.33 5.44
C LEU A 152 2.86 0.21 4.07
N GLY A 153 3.65 -0.09 3.04
CA GLY A 153 3.48 0.41 1.67
C GLY A 153 2.29 -0.19 0.90
N ILE A 154 1.17 -0.44 1.57
CA ILE A 154 -0.07 -0.89 0.96
C ILE A 154 -1.12 0.21 1.01
N TYR A 155 -1.86 0.38 -0.08
CA TYR A 155 -2.85 1.44 -0.18
C TYR A 155 -4.13 0.95 -0.84
N ALA A 156 -5.27 1.44 -0.34
CA ALA A 156 -6.54 1.38 -1.05
C ALA A 156 -6.99 2.80 -1.39
N TYR A 157 -7.52 2.98 -2.57
CA TYR A 157 -7.98 4.27 -3.09
C TYR A 157 -9.43 4.18 -3.51
N ARG A 158 -10.22 5.19 -3.17
CA ARG A 158 -11.52 5.40 -3.81
C ARG A 158 -11.31 5.92 -5.23
N GLY A 159 -12.07 5.43 -6.20
CA GLY A 159 -11.91 5.77 -7.61
C GLY A 159 -11.96 7.27 -7.88
N ALA A 160 -12.93 7.98 -7.29
CA ALA A 160 -13.03 9.44 -7.40
C ALA A 160 -11.76 10.16 -6.94
N PHE A 161 -11.15 9.71 -5.85
CA PHE A 161 -9.91 10.28 -5.35
C PHE A 161 -8.72 9.92 -6.25
N LEU A 162 -8.59 8.65 -6.65
CA LEU A 162 -7.49 8.19 -7.49
C LEU A 162 -7.43 8.94 -8.82
N LYS A 163 -8.57 9.19 -9.47
CA LYS A 163 -8.65 9.99 -10.71
C LYS A 163 -8.05 11.39 -10.54
N ARG A 164 -8.29 12.03 -9.39
CA ARG A 164 -7.73 13.34 -9.06
C ARG A 164 -6.24 13.25 -8.72
N TYR A 165 -5.88 12.23 -7.94
CA TYR A 165 -4.52 12.05 -7.44
C TYR A 165 -3.49 11.86 -8.55
N ILE A 166 -3.79 11.05 -9.57
CA ILE A 166 -2.87 10.78 -10.69
C ILE A 166 -2.70 11.98 -11.64
N THR A 167 -3.55 13.00 -11.55
CA THR A 167 -3.41 14.25 -12.32
C THR A 167 -2.68 15.35 -11.54
N GLU A 168 -2.52 15.18 -10.23
CA GLU A 168 -1.86 16.16 -9.38
C GLU A 168 -0.34 15.99 -9.43
N PRO A 169 0.43 17.06 -9.70
CA PRO A 169 1.88 16.97 -9.71
C PRO A 169 2.45 16.74 -8.28
N PRO A 170 3.65 16.11 -8.15
CA PRO A 170 4.28 15.91 -6.87
C PRO A 170 4.49 17.22 -6.10
N CYS A 171 4.02 17.26 -4.85
CA CYS A 171 4.20 18.41 -3.95
C CYS A 171 5.60 18.45 -3.31
N ASP A 172 5.95 19.57 -2.68
CA ASP A 172 7.28 19.72 -2.09
C ASP A 172 7.53 18.80 -0.88
N LEU A 173 6.50 18.48 -0.10
CA LEU A 173 6.60 17.51 0.99
C LEU A 173 6.94 16.12 0.47
N GLU A 174 6.23 15.67 -0.58
CA GLU A 174 6.50 14.40 -1.26
C GLU A 174 7.93 14.34 -1.79
N LYS A 175 8.38 15.40 -2.48
CA LYS A 175 9.74 15.48 -3.05
C LYS A 175 10.82 15.44 -1.96
N THR A 176 10.55 16.06 -0.81
CA THR A 176 11.51 16.15 0.31
C THR A 176 11.62 14.83 1.06
N GLU A 177 10.50 14.27 1.48
CA GLU A 177 10.45 13.03 2.25
C GLU A 177 10.55 11.78 1.37
N LYS A 178 10.35 11.90 0.04
CA LYS A 178 10.19 10.78 -0.90
C LYS A 178 9.08 9.84 -0.45
N LEU A 179 7.91 10.42 -0.16
CA LEU A 179 6.71 9.75 0.32
C LEU A 179 5.50 10.23 -0.49
N GLU A 180 5.01 9.39 -1.41
CA GLU A 180 3.90 9.73 -2.32
C GLU A 180 2.60 10.06 -1.57
N GLN A 181 2.32 9.42 -0.44
CA GLN A 181 1.12 9.65 0.36
C GLN A 181 1.06 11.06 0.98
N LEU A 182 2.17 11.78 1.03
CA LEU A 182 2.17 13.19 1.45
C LEU A 182 1.49 14.09 0.42
N ARG A 183 1.52 13.74 -0.88
CA ARG A 183 0.72 14.42 -1.90
C ARG A 183 -0.77 14.28 -1.63
N ALA A 184 -1.22 13.08 -1.21
CA ALA A 184 -2.62 12.89 -0.85
C ALA A 184 -3.04 13.79 0.33
N LEU A 185 -2.24 13.86 1.39
CA LEU A 185 -2.49 14.78 2.51
C LEU A 185 -2.46 16.25 2.07
N TRP A 186 -1.52 16.62 1.19
CA TRP A 186 -1.43 17.96 0.61
C TRP A 186 -2.69 18.36 -0.15
N MET A 187 -3.30 17.41 -0.86
CA MET A 187 -4.59 17.59 -1.56
C MET A 187 -5.79 17.63 -0.61
N GLY A 188 -5.59 17.47 0.69
CA GLY A 188 -6.65 17.44 1.70
C GLY A 188 -7.37 16.10 1.82
N ALA A 189 -6.79 15.01 1.28
CA ALA A 189 -7.36 13.68 1.40
C ALA A 189 -7.38 13.21 2.86
N LYS A 190 -8.44 12.50 3.21
CA LYS A 190 -8.55 11.78 4.48
C LYS A 190 -8.08 10.34 4.28
N ILE A 191 -6.99 9.99 4.95
CA ILE A 191 -6.36 8.67 4.85
C ILE A 191 -6.69 7.87 6.11
N ALA A 192 -7.50 6.83 5.97
CA ALA A 192 -7.75 5.87 7.05
C ALA A 192 -6.52 4.99 7.26
N VAL A 193 -6.27 4.59 8.50
CA VAL A 193 -5.17 3.69 8.84
C VAL A 193 -5.70 2.44 9.52
N VAL A 194 -5.33 1.28 9.00
CA VAL A 194 -5.61 -0.03 9.60
C VAL A 194 -4.39 -0.48 10.39
N ARG A 195 -4.58 -0.80 11.67
CA ARG A 195 -3.51 -1.36 12.51
C ARG A 195 -3.42 -2.87 12.28
N THR A 196 -2.21 -3.39 12.16
CA THR A 196 -1.92 -4.81 12.00
C THR A 196 -0.68 -5.21 12.78
N GLU A 197 -0.59 -6.48 13.14
CA GLU A 197 0.64 -7.09 13.69
C GLU A 197 1.54 -7.67 12.58
N ASP A 198 1.06 -7.70 11.32
CA ASP A 198 1.87 -8.12 10.18
C ASP A 198 2.98 -7.09 9.96
N GLU A 199 4.23 -7.56 10.03
CA GLU A 199 5.39 -6.68 9.87
C GLU A 199 5.71 -6.38 8.41
N GLY A 200 5.03 -7.05 7.46
CA GLY A 200 5.39 -7.04 6.06
C GLY A 200 6.78 -7.66 5.84
N VAL A 201 6.94 -8.45 4.84
CA VAL A 201 8.25 -9.03 4.48
C VAL A 201 8.53 -8.67 3.04
N GLY A 202 9.20 -7.55 2.85
CA GLY A 202 9.66 -7.10 1.54
C GLY A 202 10.76 -8.00 0.98
N VAL A 203 10.87 -8.03 -0.34
CA VAL A 203 11.89 -8.75 -1.11
C VAL A 203 12.69 -7.76 -1.93
N ASP A 204 13.75 -7.22 -1.33
CA ASP A 204 14.66 -6.26 -2.00
C ASP A 204 15.95 -6.94 -2.50
N THR A 205 16.33 -8.07 -1.90
CA THR A 205 17.57 -8.77 -2.20
C THR A 205 17.33 -10.26 -2.54
N PRO A 206 18.27 -10.94 -3.20
CA PRO A 206 18.19 -12.39 -3.41
C PRO A 206 18.06 -13.19 -2.11
N GLU A 207 18.70 -12.71 -1.03
CA GLU A 207 18.63 -13.29 0.30
C GLU A 207 17.22 -13.21 0.89
N ASP A 208 16.53 -12.09 0.68
CA ASP A 208 15.11 -11.93 1.06
C ASP A 208 14.23 -12.90 0.28
N ALA A 209 14.45 -13.04 -1.02
CA ALA A 209 13.71 -13.99 -1.85
C ALA A 209 13.86 -15.41 -1.32
N ALA A 210 15.08 -15.85 -0.98
CA ALA A 210 15.32 -17.16 -0.40
C ALA A 210 14.67 -17.35 0.99
N ARG A 211 14.61 -16.29 1.79
CA ARG A 211 13.90 -16.29 3.09
C ARG A 211 12.41 -16.44 2.90
N VAL A 212 11.82 -15.66 1.99
CA VAL A 212 10.38 -15.68 1.68
C VAL A 212 9.97 -17.02 1.09
N GLU A 213 10.76 -17.61 0.21
CA GLU A 213 10.50 -18.93 -0.35
C GLU A 213 10.37 -20.00 0.75
N LYS A 214 11.28 -20.01 1.75
CA LYS A 214 11.18 -20.91 2.89
C LYS A 214 9.92 -20.72 3.70
N LEU A 215 9.48 -19.46 3.92
CA LEU A 215 8.26 -19.14 4.64
C LEU A 215 7.02 -19.59 3.87
N LEU A 216 6.99 -19.42 2.54
CA LEU A 216 5.89 -19.88 1.69
C LEU A 216 5.79 -21.41 1.67
N ILE A 217 6.91 -22.13 1.66
CA ILE A 217 6.94 -23.60 1.74
C ILE A 217 6.38 -24.06 3.10
N ALA A 218 6.81 -23.43 4.20
CA ALA A 218 6.31 -23.75 5.54
C ALA A 218 4.79 -23.56 5.65
N ARG A 219 4.26 -22.42 5.18
CA ARG A 219 2.81 -22.14 5.18
C ARG A 219 1.99 -23.11 4.32
N ARG A 220 2.58 -23.77 3.32
CA ARG A 220 1.89 -24.79 2.50
C ARG A 220 1.70 -26.11 3.24
N HIS A 221 2.50 -26.40 4.25
CA HIS A 221 2.41 -27.60 5.06
C HIS A 221 1.46 -27.48 6.27
N GLU A 222 0.96 -26.27 6.55
CA GLU A 222 0.03 -25.99 7.65
C GLU A 222 -1.46 -25.95 7.19
N ILE A 223 -1.71 -26.17 5.89
CA ILE A 223 -3.05 -26.28 5.28
C ILE A 223 -3.32 -27.71 4.86
#